data_02e7dfe05de0d69fba2e6c928bef976f
#
_entry.id   02e7dfe05de0d69fba2e6c928bef976f
#
_cell.length_a   1.000
_cell.length_b   1.000
_cell.length_c   1.000
_cell.angle_alpha   90.00
_cell.angle_beta   90.00
_cell.angle_gamma   90.00
#
_symmetry.space_group_name_H-M   'P 1'
#
loop_
_entity.id
_entity.type
_entity.pdbx_description
1 polymer ?
#
loop_
_entity_poly.entity_id
_entity_poly.type
_entity_poly.pdbx_seq_one_letter_code
_entity_poly.pdbx_strand_id
1 'polypeptide(L)'
;MGRDTLVQEFKGRKDHADYIKRGIKVENEFIQTAKSHGYTVAIADEQENINKHIDLYLTYKGLTVSVDVKARRTGNKNKFFDDAWIVVEFLNTMGNKGWLYGDCDYFVFEREYDYVWCDAKELVELTDKVVDKNTRVKSYSDAEYKTWGRIHQGKQDLISRIEMSLILNLNKTFIMKKSLDIISEVCHNSVNNKNERKIHMSVLKGNAYWASIVSPNTTFDSDGVWSIDVGNLDKKNADIAKADGLSVKNKGDDRGDFVTVKRKVRRKDGNMNKAPEVVDAGKRNMSGTLIGNGSEVNVLYSTYDWEFKGRSGTSADLRAVQVTNLVPYNVDADADEAFEVVPDGFVTEDSDEELSFAS
;
A
#
# COMPACT_ATOMS: atom_id res chain seq x y z
N MET A 1 18.00 30.11 12.69
CA MET A 1 17.59 29.16 13.75
C MET A 1 17.26 27.85 13.07
N GLY A 2 17.94 26.78 13.39
CA GLY A 2 17.77 25.50 12.67
C GLY A 2 16.46 24.81 13.05
N ARG A 3 16.00 23.88 12.18
CA ARG A 3 14.78 23.02 12.41
C ARG A 3 14.73 22.38 13.81
N ASP A 4 15.87 22.19 14.49
CA ASP A 4 15.95 21.68 15.86
C ASP A 4 15.46 22.68 16.92
N THR A 5 15.42 23.97 16.63
CA THR A 5 14.99 25.02 17.57
C THR A 5 13.46 25.07 17.66
N LEU A 6 12.73 24.77 16.58
CA LEU A 6 11.27 24.68 16.57
C LEU A 6 10.74 23.57 17.47
N VAL A 7 11.46 22.49 17.63
CA VAL A 7 11.10 21.36 18.52
C VAL A 7 11.19 21.77 20.00
N GLN A 8 12.03 22.76 20.36
CA GLN A 8 12.20 23.23 21.74
C GLN A 8 11.16 24.26 22.18
N GLU A 9 10.62 25.08 21.28
CA GLU A 9 9.65 26.13 21.64
C GLU A 9 8.22 25.62 21.89
N PHE A 10 7.86 24.43 21.36
CA PHE A 10 6.51 23.86 21.51
C PHE A 10 6.40 22.84 22.65
N LYS A 11 6.93 23.15 23.83
CA LYS A 11 6.82 22.28 25.04
C LYS A 11 5.41 22.12 25.63
N GLY A 12 4.36 22.59 24.96
CA GLY A 12 3.02 22.67 25.53
C GLY A 12 2.06 21.49 25.27
N ARG A 13 2.28 20.66 24.26
CA ARG A 13 1.44 19.45 23.97
C ARG A 13 2.28 18.36 23.34
N LYS A 14 2.34 17.21 24.00
CA LYS A 14 3.06 16.01 23.55
C LYS A 14 2.67 15.60 22.12
N ASP A 15 1.37 15.74 21.80
CA ASP A 15 0.82 15.39 20.50
C ASP A 15 1.34 16.26 19.33
N HIS A 16 1.60 17.56 19.58
CA HIS A 16 2.06 18.48 18.53
C HIS A 16 3.52 18.23 18.16
N ALA A 17 4.36 17.95 19.15
CA ALA A 17 5.77 17.58 18.92
C ALA A 17 5.90 16.26 18.13
N ASP A 18 5.00 15.30 18.33
CA ASP A 18 4.98 14.03 17.61
C ASP A 18 4.58 14.21 16.13
N TYR A 19 3.66 15.14 15.82
CA TYR A 19 3.33 15.48 14.42
C TYR A 19 4.49 16.12 13.67
N ILE A 20 5.21 17.08 14.30
CA ILE A 20 6.36 17.72 13.69
C ILE A 20 7.48 16.69 13.42
N LYS A 21 7.80 15.85 14.41
CA LYS A 21 8.79 14.78 14.26
C LYS A 21 8.43 13.81 13.13
N ARG A 22 7.14 13.51 13.00
CA ARG A 22 6.65 12.65 11.91
C ARG A 22 6.84 13.29 10.55
N GLY A 23 6.51 14.59 10.40
CA GLY A 23 6.72 15.33 9.16
C GLY A 23 8.19 15.29 8.73
N ILE A 24 9.10 15.68 9.63
CA ILE A 24 10.56 15.65 9.37
C ILE A 24 11.06 14.25 8.99
N LYS A 25 10.55 13.21 9.65
CA LYS A 25 10.91 11.83 9.32
C LYS A 25 10.51 11.47 7.89
N VAL A 26 9.27 11.78 7.50
CA VAL A 26 8.73 11.47 6.16
C VAL A 26 9.46 12.25 5.08
N GLU A 27 9.77 13.53 5.31
CA GLU A 27 10.60 14.32 4.38
C GLU A 27 11.97 13.66 4.17
N ASN A 28 12.65 13.22 5.24
CA ASN A 28 13.93 12.54 5.14
C ASN A 28 13.84 11.21 4.39
N GLU A 29 12.80 10.40 4.64
CA GLU A 29 12.53 9.17 3.92
C GLU A 29 12.26 9.44 2.44
N PHE A 30 11.50 10.49 2.13
CA PHE A 30 11.24 10.90 0.76
C PHE A 30 12.51 11.35 0.04
N ILE A 31 13.40 12.13 0.70
CA ILE A 31 14.70 12.54 0.16
C ILE A 31 15.53 11.31 -0.26
N GLN A 32 15.60 10.28 0.59
CA GLN A 32 16.34 9.06 0.25
C GLN A 32 15.68 8.31 -0.92
N THR A 33 14.34 8.22 -0.92
CA THR A 33 13.59 7.64 -2.03
C THR A 33 13.85 8.39 -3.34
N ALA A 34 13.76 9.71 -3.36
CA ALA A 34 14.02 10.53 -4.54
C ALA A 34 15.45 10.34 -5.08
N LYS A 35 16.45 10.33 -4.18
CA LYS A 35 17.84 10.05 -4.55
C LYS A 35 18.02 8.67 -5.17
N SER A 36 17.36 7.63 -4.64
CA SER A 36 17.41 6.27 -5.20
C SER A 36 16.77 6.18 -6.59
N HIS A 37 15.86 7.10 -6.92
CA HIS A 37 15.27 7.25 -8.26
C HIS A 37 16.06 8.19 -9.18
N GLY A 38 17.26 8.63 -8.76
CA GLY A 38 18.17 9.43 -9.58
C GLY A 38 17.92 10.94 -9.54
N TYR A 39 17.12 11.43 -8.60
CA TYR A 39 16.94 12.87 -8.40
C TYR A 39 18.10 13.47 -7.59
N THR A 40 18.53 14.66 -7.97
CA THR A 40 19.30 15.54 -7.08
C THR A 40 18.32 16.32 -6.23
N VAL A 41 18.54 16.36 -4.91
CA VAL A 41 17.63 16.98 -3.94
C VAL A 41 18.30 18.14 -3.25
N ALA A 42 17.66 19.31 -3.25
CA ALA A 42 17.99 20.47 -2.45
C ALA A 42 16.85 20.76 -1.46
N ILE A 43 17.19 21.12 -0.23
CA ILE A 43 16.22 21.48 0.80
C ILE A 43 15.90 22.97 0.64
N ALA A 44 14.63 23.34 0.65
CA ALA A 44 14.19 24.73 0.63
C ALA A 44 14.62 25.45 1.92
N ASP A 45 14.83 26.75 1.82
CA ASP A 45 15.14 27.53 3.03
C ASP A 45 13.89 27.69 3.94
N GLU A 46 14.13 28.14 5.17
CA GLU A 46 13.07 28.26 6.19
C GLU A 46 11.96 29.23 5.76
N GLN A 47 12.30 30.30 5.04
CA GLN A 47 11.32 31.29 4.56
C GLN A 47 10.47 30.73 3.42
N GLU A 48 11.08 29.99 2.52
CA GLU A 48 10.36 29.30 1.45
C GLU A 48 9.42 28.23 2.00
N ASN A 49 9.87 27.46 2.98
CA ASN A 49 9.04 26.46 3.64
C ASN A 49 7.85 27.08 4.35
N ILE A 50 8.03 28.17 5.11
CA ILE A 50 6.97 28.81 5.87
C ILE A 50 6.00 29.59 4.96
N ASN A 51 6.51 30.38 4.02
CA ASN A 51 5.71 31.34 3.25
C ASN A 51 5.16 30.76 1.95
N LYS A 52 5.88 29.81 1.33
CA LYS A 52 5.56 29.24 0.02
C LYS A 52 5.09 27.78 0.11
N HIS A 53 5.23 27.15 1.29
CA HIS A 53 5.00 25.72 1.46
C HIS A 53 5.79 24.87 0.47
N ILE A 54 7.10 25.14 0.38
CA ILE A 54 8.06 24.34 -0.40
C ILE A 54 9.02 23.68 0.60
N ASP A 55 9.08 22.35 0.58
CA ASP A 55 9.99 21.58 1.41
C ASP A 55 11.32 21.32 0.69
N LEU A 56 11.23 20.94 -0.59
CA LEU A 56 12.37 20.46 -1.37
C LEU A 56 12.30 20.93 -2.82
N TYR A 57 13.48 21.02 -3.44
CA TYR A 57 13.67 21.11 -4.88
C TYR A 57 14.27 19.81 -5.41
N LEU A 58 13.69 19.25 -6.45
CA LEU A 58 14.09 17.99 -7.05
C LEU A 58 14.48 18.20 -8.51
N THR A 59 15.72 17.86 -8.84
CA THR A 59 16.26 17.99 -10.19
C THR A 59 16.48 16.62 -10.81
N TYR A 60 15.90 16.38 -11.98
CA TYR A 60 16.10 15.17 -12.78
C TYR A 60 16.27 15.53 -14.26
N LYS A 61 17.35 15.08 -14.89
CA LYS A 61 17.67 15.39 -16.31
C LYS A 61 17.59 16.88 -16.67
N GLY A 62 18.03 17.74 -15.74
CA GLY A 62 18.09 19.20 -15.96
C GLY A 62 16.76 19.94 -15.70
N LEU A 63 15.68 19.24 -15.37
CA LEU A 63 14.42 19.86 -14.96
C LEU A 63 14.34 19.87 -13.43
N THR A 64 14.02 21.03 -12.87
CA THR A 64 13.84 21.20 -11.42
C THR A 64 12.39 21.51 -11.12
N VAL A 65 11.85 20.83 -10.13
CA VAL A 65 10.50 21.06 -9.59
C VAL A 65 10.57 21.26 -8.08
N SER A 66 9.67 22.07 -7.56
CA SER A 66 9.46 22.28 -6.13
C SER A 66 8.37 21.38 -5.58
N VAL A 67 8.55 20.83 -4.38
CA VAL A 67 7.58 19.92 -3.76
C VAL A 67 7.31 20.25 -2.30
N ASP A 68 6.09 19.98 -1.88
CA ASP A 68 5.64 19.97 -0.49
C ASP A 68 5.23 18.54 -0.10
N VAL A 69 5.89 17.96 0.90
CA VAL A 69 5.74 16.54 1.29
C VAL A 69 4.76 16.40 2.44
N LYS A 70 3.72 15.62 2.23
CA LYS A 70 2.65 15.40 3.21
C LYS A 70 2.69 14.00 3.79
N ALA A 71 2.96 13.92 5.09
CA ALA A 71 2.97 12.67 5.83
C ALA A 71 1.56 12.07 5.94
N ARG A 72 1.47 10.74 5.91
CA ARG A 72 0.24 9.98 6.22
C ARG A 72 -0.31 10.42 7.56
N ARG A 73 -1.61 10.60 7.63
CA ARG A 73 -2.30 10.89 8.88
C ARG A 73 -2.88 9.61 9.48
N THR A 74 -2.84 9.51 10.81
CA THR A 74 -3.58 8.47 11.51
C THR A 74 -5.06 8.79 11.42
N GLY A 75 -5.86 7.84 10.98
CA GLY A 75 -7.32 7.89 11.11
C GLY A 75 -7.73 7.96 12.58
N ASN A 76 -9.00 8.32 12.83
CA ASN A 76 -9.57 8.50 14.16
C ASN A 76 -9.21 7.38 15.15
N LYS A 77 -8.95 7.77 16.41
CA LYS A 77 -8.85 6.97 17.67
C LYS A 77 -8.07 5.64 17.62
N ASN A 78 -7.97 4.97 16.49
CA ASN A 78 -7.39 3.63 16.36
C ASN A 78 -5.92 3.61 15.92
N LYS A 79 -5.25 4.78 15.80
CA LYS A 79 -3.83 4.91 15.44
C LYS A 79 -3.38 4.24 14.13
N PHE A 80 -4.30 3.86 13.25
CA PHE A 80 -3.97 3.32 11.93
C PHE A 80 -3.86 4.43 10.90
N PHE A 81 -2.86 4.34 10.03
CA PHE A 81 -2.73 5.23 8.89
C PHE A 81 -3.78 4.87 7.83
N ASP A 82 -4.34 5.90 7.22
CA ASP A 82 -5.36 5.76 6.18
C ASP A 82 -4.79 6.27 4.86
N ASP A 83 -4.63 5.37 3.88
CA ASP A 83 -4.15 5.73 2.54
C ASP A 83 -5.30 6.09 1.58
N ALA A 84 -6.55 5.86 2.00
CA ALA A 84 -7.71 6.15 1.17
C ALA A 84 -8.08 7.64 1.17
N TRP A 85 -7.67 8.38 2.19
CA TRP A 85 -8.05 9.77 2.38
C TRP A 85 -6.84 10.67 2.63
N ILE A 86 -6.82 11.83 1.99
CA ILE A 86 -5.92 12.93 2.34
C ILE A 86 -6.69 14.03 3.06
N VAL A 87 -5.97 14.87 3.77
CA VAL A 87 -6.51 16.10 4.39
C VAL A 87 -5.94 17.28 3.64
N VAL A 88 -6.79 18.13 3.12
CA VAL A 88 -6.44 19.42 2.52
C VAL A 88 -6.72 20.54 3.51
N GLU A 89 -5.84 21.54 3.57
CA GLU A 89 -5.94 22.66 4.49
C GLU A 89 -6.16 23.95 3.70
N PHE A 90 -7.33 24.56 3.89
CA PHE A 90 -7.69 25.84 3.29
C PHE A 90 -7.23 27.03 4.12
N LEU A 91 -7.33 26.91 5.46
CA LEU A 91 -6.81 27.87 6.42
C LEU A 91 -6.00 27.13 7.49
N ASN A 92 -4.84 27.67 7.82
CA ASN A 92 -4.02 27.15 8.91
C ASN A 92 -4.53 27.59 10.29
N THR A 93 -3.94 27.08 11.37
CA THR A 93 -4.33 27.40 12.75
C THR A 93 -4.20 28.89 13.12
N MET A 94 -3.48 29.67 12.33
CA MET A 94 -3.35 31.13 12.48
C MET A 94 -4.38 31.91 11.67
N GLY A 95 -5.24 31.23 10.89
CA GLY A 95 -6.24 31.83 10.02
C GLY A 95 -5.69 32.37 8.70
N ASN A 96 -4.43 32.06 8.38
CA ASN A 96 -3.82 32.38 7.08
C ASN A 96 -4.17 31.28 6.05
N LYS A 97 -3.89 31.56 4.77
CA LYS A 97 -4.00 30.54 3.71
C LYS A 97 -3.29 29.24 4.14
N GLY A 98 -3.98 28.12 4.00
CA GLY A 98 -3.42 26.81 4.26
C GLY A 98 -2.47 26.33 3.16
N TRP A 99 -1.80 25.22 3.42
CA TRP A 99 -0.79 24.69 2.52
C TRP A 99 -1.30 24.36 1.11
N LEU A 100 -2.62 24.10 0.94
CA LEU A 100 -3.21 23.86 -0.38
C LEU A 100 -2.92 24.99 -1.40
N TYR A 101 -2.73 26.21 -0.91
CA TYR A 101 -2.46 27.40 -1.72
C TYR A 101 -0.99 27.83 -1.67
N GLY A 102 -0.10 26.88 -1.39
CA GLY A 102 1.34 27.08 -1.49
C GLY A 102 1.82 27.23 -2.93
N ASP A 103 3.08 27.63 -3.09
CA ASP A 103 3.70 27.92 -4.41
C ASP A 103 4.48 26.72 -4.97
N CYS A 104 4.35 25.51 -4.36
CA CYS A 104 5.03 24.33 -4.89
C CYS A 104 4.42 23.86 -6.23
N ASP A 105 5.25 23.20 -7.05
CA ASP A 105 4.79 22.60 -8.30
C ASP A 105 3.96 21.32 -8.05
N TYR A 106 4.38 20.53 -7.05
CA TYR A 106 3.72 19.27 -6.70
C TYR A 106 3.55 19.12 -5.20
N PHE A 107 2.40 18.59 -4.80
CA PHE A 107 2.23 17.97 -3.50
C PHE A 107 2.61 16.49 -3.58
N VAL A 108 3.31 16.00 -2.57
CA VAL A 108 3.76 14.61 -2.48
C VAL A 108 3.14 13.97 -1.25
N PHE A 109 2.19 13.09 -1.45
CA PHE A 109 1.47 12.39 -0.37
C PHE A 109 2.12 11.06 -0.07
N GLU A 110 2.57 10.88 1.18
CA GLU A 110 3.07 9.59 1.64
C GLU A 110 1.93 8.58 1.71
N ARG A 111 2.16 7.36 1.17
CA ARG A 111 1.38 6.15 1.46
C ARG A 111 2.27 5.06 2.03
N GLU A 112 1.71 3.91 2.36
CA GLU A 112 2.44 2.82 3.00
C GLU A 112 3.68 2.38 2.20
N TYR A 113 3.53 2.20 0.88
CA TYR A 113 4.56 1.64 0.01
C TYR A 113 5.10 2.58 -1.05
N ASP A 114 4.54 3.78 -1.13
CA ASP A 114 4.88 4.74 -2.19
C ASP A 114 4.55 6.18 -1.79
N TYR A 115 4.86 7.09 -2.70
CA TYR A 115 4.48 8.48 -2.67
C TYR A 115 3.65 8.81 -3.90
N VAL A 116 2.52 9.46 -3.71
CA VAL A 116 1.67 9.99 -4.78
C VAL A 116 2.02 11.45 -4.99
N TRP A 117 2.51 11.77 -6.18
CA TRP A 117 2.76 13.13 -6.61
C TRP A 117 1.51 13.67 -7.31
N CYS A 118 1.14 14.88 -6.99
CA CYS A 118 -0.02 15.54 -7.55
C CYS A 118 0.33 16.97 -7.92
N ASP A 119 0.07 17.38 -9.17
CA ASP A 119 0.23 18.78 -9.60
C ASP A 119 -0.59 19.70 -8.68
N ALA A 120 0.04 20.75 -8.16
CA ALA A 120 -0.57 21.61 -7.16
C ALA A 120 -1.80 22.34 -7.70
N LYS A 121 -1.79 22.76 -8.97
CA LYS A 121 -2.92 23.45 -9.60
C LYS A 121 -4.09 22.50 -9.82
N GLU A 122 -3.83 21.27 -10.31
CA GLU A 122 -4.89 20.26 -10.49
C GLU A 122 -5.52 19.89 -9.16
N LEU A 123 -4.76 19.84 -8.04
CA LEU A 123 -5.31 19.58 -6.72
C LEU A 123 -6.21 20.72 -6.26
N VAL A 124 -5.83 21.99 -6.45
CA VAL A 124 -6.68 23.15 -6.12
C VAL A 124 -7.97 23.09 -6.91
N GLU A 125 -7.90 22.88 -8.23
CA GLU A 125 -9.08 22.78 -9.12
C GLU A 125 -10.01 21.61 -8.69
N LEU A 126 -9.43 20.44 -8.36
CA LEU A 126 -10.19 19.31 -7.84
C LEU A 126 -10.92 19.69 -6.54
N THR A 127 -10.20 20.27 -5.58
CA THR A 127 -10.79 20.63 -4.27
C THR A 127 -11.89 21.66 -4.41
N ASP A 128 -11.71 22.65 -5.30
CA ASP A 128 -12.74 23.67 -5.57
C ASP A 128 -14.02 23.08 -6.19
N LYS A 129 -13.86 21.99 -6.94
CA LYS A 129 -14.98 21.28 -7.58
C LYS A 129 -15.73 20.35 -6.62
N VAL A 130 -15.00 19.63 -5.74
CA VAL A 130 -15.61 18.53 -4.96
C VAL A 130 -15.94 18.90 -3.51
N VAL A 131 -15.30 19.95 -2.94
CA VAL A 131 -15.48 20.32 -1.55
C VAL A 131 -16.55 21.41 -1.40
N ASP A 132 -17.61 21.10 -0.66
CA ASP A 132 -18.57 22.09 -0.21
C ASP A 132 -17.97 22.92 0.93
N LYS A 133 -17.42 24.08 0.58
CA LYS A 133 -16.80 25.01 1.53
C LYS A 133 -17.80 25.75 2.42
N ASN A 134 -19.09 25.71 2.07
CA ASN A 134 -20.15 26.38 2.81
C ASN A 134 -20.72 25.50 3.93
N THR A 135 -20.63 24.18 3.79
CA THR A 135 -21.09 23.24 4.81
C THR A 135 -19.98 22.95 5.80
N ARG A 136 -20.21 23.30 7.06
CA ARG A 136 -19.32 23.02 8.16
C ARG A 136 -19.85 21.89 9.03
N VAL A 137 -19.02 20.87 9.24
CA VAL A 137 -19.37 19.69 10.05
C VAL A 137 -18.79 19.78 11.46
N LYS A 138 -19.34 18.98 12.39
CA LYS A 138 -18.98 19.02 13.82
C LYS A 138 -17.77 18.17 14.17
N SER A 139 -17.43 17.16 13.37
CA SER A 139 -16.31 16.27 13.62
C SER A 139 -15.38 16.15 12.42
N TYR A 140 -14.12 15.81 12.68
CA TYR A 140 -13.14 15.53 11.65
C TYR A 140 -13.54 14.35 10.74
N SER A 141 -14.19 13.33 11.31
CA SER A 141 -14.68 12.17 10.55
C SER A 141 -15.75 12.52 9.52
N ASP A 142 -16.52 13.58 9.76
CA ASP A 142 -17.60 14.00 8.89
C ASP A 142 -17.15 14.99 7.81
N ALA A 143 -15.85 15.34 7.80
CA ALA A 143 -15.27 16.33 6.89
C ALA A 143 -15.00 15.77 5.47
N GLU A 144 -15.67 14.71 5.09
CA GLU A 144 -15.61 14.13 3.73
C GLU A 144 -16.31 15.07 2.76
N TYR A 145 -15.51 15.73 1.90
CA TYR A 145 -15.95 16.77 0.94
C TYR A 145 -16.70 17.96 1.57
N LYS A 146 -16.55 18.15 2.89
CA LYS A 146 -17.11 19.26 3.66
C LYS A 146 -16.04 19.85 4.56
N THR A 147 -16.30 21.01 5.13
CA THR A 147 -15.28 21.68 5.94
C THR A 147 -15.45 21.40 7.43
N TRP A 148 -14.33 21.19 8.08
CA TRP A 148 -14.18 21.10 9.52
C TRP A 148 -13.01 21.97 9.98
N GLY A 149 -13.12 22.51 11.17
CA GLY A 149 -12.03 23.26 11.74
C GLY A 149 -12.27 23.59 13.21
N ARG A 150 -11.18 23.90 13.90
CA ARG A 150 -11.16 24.28 15.31
C ARG A 150 -11.01 25.78 15.44
N ILE A 151 -11.61 26.34 16.49
CA ILE A 151 -11.33 27.72 16.89
C ILE A 151 -10.23 27.67 17.94
N HIS A 152 -9.11 28.33 17.67
CA HIS A 152 -7.99 28.44 18.59
C HIS A 152 -7.61 29.90 18.75
N GLN A 153 -7.73 30.45 19.97
CA GLN A 153 -7.45 31.86 20.28
C GLN A 153 -8.16 32.85 19.33
N GLY A 154 -9.41 32.59 18.99
CA GLY A 154 -10.22 33.43 18.08
C GLY A 154 -9.86 33.28 16.60
N LYS A 155 -8.88 32.48 16.23
CA LYS A 155 -8.52 32.11 14.86
C LYS A 155 -9.02 30.72 14.55
N GLN A 156 -9.24 30.43 13.28
CA GLN A 156 -9.88 29.21 12.85
C GLN A 156 -9.04 28.54 11.75
N ASP A 157 -8.69 27.27 11.97
CA ASP A 157 -8.24 26.37 10.89
C ASP A 157 -9.45 25.89 10.08
N LEU A 158 -9.22 25.54 8.82
CA LEU A 158 -10.26 24.99 7.95
C LEU A 158 -9.65 23.91 7.06
N ILE A 159 -10.17 22.70 7.22
CA ILE A 159 -9.72 21.53 6.46
C ILE A 159 -10.88 20.79 5.83
N SER A 160 -10.59 19.92 4.85
CA SER A 160 -11.49 18.90 4.33
C SER A 160 -10.75 17.59 4.13
N ARG A 161 -11.49 16.50 3.99
CA ARG A 161 -10.98 15.20 3.60
C ARG A 161 -11.41 14.90 2.16
N ILE A 162 -10.46 14.42 1.35
CA ILE A 162 -10.68 14.07 -0.06
C ILE A 162 -10.15 12.66 -0.28
N GLU A 163 -10.86 11.85 -1.06
CA GLU A 163 -10.41 10.52 -1.42
C GLU A 163 -9.15 10.55 -2.29
N MET A 164 -8.18 9.72 -1.94
CA MET A 164 -6.97 9.50 -2.73
C MET A 164 -7.29 9.02 -4.16
N SER A 165 -8.37 8.27 -4.33
CA SER A 165 -8.84 7.79 -5.63
C SER A 165 -9.07 8.92 -6.63
N LEU A 166 -9.60 10.08 -6.21
CA LEU A 166 -9.80 11.24 -7.06
C LEU A 166 -8.46 11.85 -7.51
N ILE A 167 -7.47 11.88 -6.61
CA ILE A 167 -6.14 12.40 -6.93
C ILE A 167 -5.43 11.49 -7.93
N LEU A 168 -5.54 10.17 -7.75
CA LEU A 168 -4.94 9.19 -8.65
C LEU A 168 -5.51 9.24 -10.06
N ASN A 169 -6.67 9.87 -10.26
CA ASN A 169 -7.31 10.07 -11.56
C ASN A 169 -6.99 11.42 -12.22
N LEU A 170 -6.20 12.29 -11.59
CA LEU A 170 -5.75 13.54 -12.20
C LEU A 170 -4.69 13.28 -13.27
N ASN A 171 -4.60 14.18 -14.25
CA ASN A 171 -3.74 13.97 -15.44
C ASN A 171 -2.25 14.00 -15.10
N LYS A 172 -1.85 14.85 -14.16
CA LYS A 172 -0.45 15.04 -13.77
C LYS A 172 -0.18 14.43 -12.39
N THR A 173 -0.66 13.22 -12.20
CA THR A 173 -0.39 12.43 -11.00
C THR A 173 0.50 11.26 -11.36
N PHE A 174 1.50 10.99 -10.54
CA PHE A 174 2.35 9.81 -10.70
C PHE A 174 2.74 9.22 -9.34
N ILE A 175 3.17 7.96 -9.37
CA ILE A 175 3.49 7.18 -8.17
C ILE A 175 4.99 6.90 -8.16
N MET A 176 5.66 7.26 -7.07
CA MET A 176 7.04 6.91 -6.80
C MET A 176 7.07 5.84 -5.70
N LYS A 177 7.52 4.63 -6.03
CA LYS A 177 7.66 3.55 -5.04
C LYS A 177 8.77 3.87 -4.04
N LYS A 178 8.56 3.58 -2.76
CA LYS A 178 9.61 3.61 -1.75
C LYS A 178 10.66 2.55 -2.10
N SER A 179 11.95 2.84 -1.93
CA SER A 179 12.99 1.83 -2.13
C SER A 179 12.86 0.73 -1.07
N LEU A 180 13.18 -0.52 -1.47
CA LEU A 180 13.14 -1.67 -0.55
C LEU A 180 14.08 -1.48 0.65
N ASP A 181 15.20 -0.77 0.46
CA ASP A 181 16.17 -0.48 1.52
C ASP A 181 15.59 0.47 2.58
N ILE A 182 14.79 1.46 2.15
CA ILE A 182 14.11 2.38 3.07
C ILE A 182 12.98 1.66 3.82
N ILE A 183 12.27 0.76 3.16
CA ILE A 183 11.27 -0.10 3.81
C ILE A 183 11.94 -0.95 4.89
N SER A 184 13.16 -1.46 4.65
CA SER A 184 13.91 -2.23 5.65
C SER A 184 14.46 -1.37 6.80
N GLU A 185 14.93 -0.14 6.55
CA GLU A 185 15.41 0.78 7.61
C GLU A 185 14.26 1.33 8.47
N VAL A 186 13.11 1.62 7.89
CA VAL A 186 11.90 1.98 8.65
C VAL A 186 11.51 0.84 9.59
N CYS A 187 11.68 -0.40 9.16
CA CYS A 187 11.49 -1.58 10.00
C CYS A 187 12.55 -1.70 11.11
N HIS A 188 13.80 -1.27 10.89
CA HIS A 188 14.87 -1.35 11.90
C HIS A 188 14.82 -0.23 12.96
N ASN A 189 14.42 0.97 12.59
CA ASN A 189 14.36 2.13 13.51
C ASN A 189 13.12 2.16 14.41
N SER A 190 12.11 1.34 14.16
CA SER A 190 10.94 1.16 15.04
C SER A 190 11.24 0.40 16.33
N VAL A 191 12.49 -0.07 16.54
CA VAL A 191 12.89 -0.96 17.65
C VAL A 191 12.86 -0.30 19.02
N ASN A 192 12.80 1.04 19.11
CA ASN A 192 12.93 1.75 20.41
C ASN A 192 11.61 2.20 21.06
N ASN A 193 10.45 1.86 20.51
CA ASN A 193 9.17 2.18 21.13
C ASN A 193 8.43 0.90 21.55
N LYS A 194 8.45 0.60 22.85
CA LYS A 194 8.00 -0.66 23.47
C LYS A 194 6.51 -1.01 23.28
N ASN A 195 5.73 -0.29 22.45
CA ASN A 195 4.30 -0.52 22.27
C ASN A 195 3.81 -0.55 20.81
N GLU A 196 4.68 -0.47 19.81
CA GLU A 196 4.29 -0.66 18.41
C GLU A 196 4.69 -2.05 17.94
N ARG A 197 3.72 -2.85 17.50
CA ARG A 197 3.99 -4.17 16.91
C ARG A 197 4.83 -3.98 15.65
N LYS A 198 6.07 -4.44 15.72
CA LYS A 198 7.03 -4.44 14.62
C LYS A 198 6.44 -5.25 13.46
N ILE A 199 6.08 -4.58 12.35
CA ILE A 199 5.75 -5.28 11.11
C ILE A 199 7.09 -5.61 10.45
N HIS A 200 7.54 -6.84 10.59
CA HIS A 200 8.70 -7.35 9.86
C HIS A 200 8.24 -7.73 8.45
N MET A 201 8.88 -7.19 7.41
CA MET A 201 8.61 -7.53 6.01
C MET A 201 9.79 -8.27 5.43
N SER A 202 9.53 -9.38 4.79
CA SER A 202 10.54 -10.24 4.17
C SER A 202 10.10 -10.62 2.76
N VAL A 203 11.07 -11.06 1.96
CA VAL A 203 10.84 -11.59 0.62
C VAL A 203 11.32 -13.02 0.58
N LEU A 204 10.44 -13.94 0.16
CA LEU A 204 10.78 -15.31 -0.19
C LEU A 204 10.86 -15.48 -1.71
N LYS A 205 11.88 -16.16 -2.16
CA LYS A 205 12.05 -16.56 -3.56
C LYS A 205 11.79 -18.05 -3.67
N GLY A 206 11.05 -18.45 -4.69
CA GLY A 206 10.72 -19.85 -4.94
C GLY A 206 9.76 -19.99 -6.11
N ASN A 207 9.12 -21.15 -6.19
CA ASN A 207 8.11 -21.42 -7.20
C ASN A 207 6.71 -21.26 -6.61
N ALA A 208 5.81 -20.66 -7.38
CA ALA A 208 4.40 -20.50 -7.03
C ALA A 208 3.65 -21.81 -7.18
N TYR A 209 2.84 -22.13 -6.18
CA TYR A 209 1.88 -23.23 -6.24
C TYR A 209 0.55 -22.79 -5.66
N TRP A 210 -0.54 -23.20 -6.30
CA TRP A 210 -1.92 -22.95 -5.88
C TRP A 210 -2.20 -21.47 -5.57
N ALA A 211 -1.73 -20.60 -6.43
CA ALA A 211 -1.85 -19.15 -6.29
C ALA A 211 -3.30 -18.70 -6.51
N SER A 212 -3.99 -18.34 -5.43
CA SER A 212 -5.32 -17.71 -5.43
C SER A 212 -5.15 -16.21 -5.16
N ILE A 213 -4.58 -15.44 -6.12
CA ILE A 213 -4.22 -14.04 -5.94
C ILE A 213 -5.14 -13.13 -6.75
N VAL A 214 -5.51 -13.52 -7.95
CA VAL A 214 -6.46 -12.78 -8.81
C VAL A 214 -7.85 -12.83 -8.21
N SER A 215 -8.28 -14.05 -7.80
CA SER A 215 -9.54 -14.27 -7.11
C SER A 215 -9.28 -14.92 -5.75
N PRO A 216 -9.77 -14.37 -4.65
CA PRO A 216 -9.60 -14.97 -3.34
C PRO A 216 -10.37 -16.29 -3.25
N ASN A 217 -9.78 -17.28 -2.58
CA ASN A 217 -10.41 -18.55 -2.33
C ASN A 217 -11.49 -18.42 -1.23
N THR A 218 -12.72 -18.77 -1.53
CA THR A 218 -13.88 -18.67 -0.63
C THR A 218 -14.32 -20.01 -0.02
N THR A 219 -13.59 -21.10 -0.29
CA THR A 219 -13.99 -22.47 0.14
C THR A 219 -14.13 -22.60 1.67
N PHE A 220 -13.23 -21.95 2.44
CA PHE A 220 -13.22 -22.05 3.90
C PHE A 220 -13.47 -20.73 4.63
N ASP A 221 -13.56 -19.62 3.91
CA ASP A 221 -13.82 -18.29 4.44
C ASP A 221 -14.70 -17.57 3.41
N SER A 222 -15.95 -17.32 3.74
CA SER A 222 -16.94 -16.71 2.82
C SER A 222 -16.53 -15.33 2.31
N ASP A 223 -15.74 -14.58 3.10
CA ASP A 223 -15.19 -13.30 2.69
C ASP A 223 -13.98 -13.46 1.74
N GLY A 224 -13.39 -14.66 1.70
CA GLY A 224 -12.26 -15.03 0.84
C GLY A 224 -10.88 -14.80 1.45
N VAL A 225 -9.92 -15.56 0.92
CA VAL A 225 -8.51 -15.49 1.31
C VAL A 225 -7.63 -15.54 0.07
N TRP A 226 -6.80 -14.52 -0.14
CA TRP A 226 -5.70 -14.61 -1.10
C TRP A 226 -4.60 -15.50 -0.52
N SER A 227 -4.09 -16.40 -1.31
CA SER A 227 -3.03 -17.32 -0.86
C SER A 227 -2.09 -17.75 -1.98
N ILE A 228 -0.88 -18.12 -1.59
CA ILE A 228 0.13 -18.73 -2.45
C ILE A 228 1.00 -19.63 -1.61
N ASP A 229 1.32 -20.81 -2.11
CA ASP A 229 2.41 -21.62 -1.58
C ASP A 229 3.69 -21.27 -2.34
N VAL A 230 4.72 -20.86 -1.62
CA VAL A 230 6.05 -20.60 -2.16
C VAL A 230 6.88 -21.83 -1.89
N GLY A 231 7.09 -22.62 -2.92
CA GLY A 231 7.77 -23.91 -2.85
C GLY A 231 9.15 -23.91 -3.48
N ASN A 232 9.80 -25.08 -3.46
CA ASN A 232 11.17 -25.29 -3.91
C ASN A 232 12.13 -24.28 -3.29
N LEU A 233 11.94 -24.01 -1.98
CA LEU A 233 12.77 -23.07 -1.24
C LEU A 233 14.18 -23.59 -1.15
N ASP A 234 15.15 -22.80 -1.61
CA ASP A 234 16.54 -23.08 -1.33
C ASP A 234 16.85 -22.89 0.17
N LYS A 235 18.02 -23.34 0.60
CA LYS A 235 18.45 -23.26 2.00
C LYS A 235 18.35 -21.83 2.54
N LYS A 236 18.74 -20.82 1.76
CA LYS A 236 18.71 -19.41 2.17
C LYS A 236 17.28 -18.94 2.44
N ASN A 237 16.35 -19.21 1.53
CA ASN A 237 14.97 -18.81 1.67
C ASN A 237 14.24 -19.60 2.77
N ALA A 238 14.56 -20.89 2.95
CA ALA A 238 14.08 -21.67 4.07
C ALA A 238 14.59 -21.14 5.43
N ASP A 239 15.84 -20.70 5.50
CA ASP A 239 16.40 -20.09 6.72
C ASP A 239 15.77 -18.72 7.02
N ILE A 240 15.50 -17.89 6.00
CA ILE A 240 14.75 -16.63 6.16
C ILE A 240 13.36 -16.92 6.74
N ALA A 241 12.61 -17.86 6.17
CA ALA A 241 11.29 -18.23 6.65
C ALA A 241 11.29 -18.70 8.12
N LYS A 242 12.26 -19.52 8.49
CA LYS A 242 12.43 -19.99 9.87
C LYS A 242 12.81 -18.87 10.84
N ALA A 243 13.68 -17.95 10.43
CA ALA A 243 14.06 -16.78 11.22
C ALA A 243 12.87 -15.86 11.48
N ASP A 244 11.94 -15.78 10.53
CA ASP A 244 10.67 -15.06 10.64
C ASP A 244 9.60 -15.79 11.46
N GLY A 245 9.93 -16.96 12.02
CA GLY A 245 9.01 -17.77 12.81
C GLY A 245 8.00 -18.56 11.98
N LEU A 246 8.18 -18.66 10.66
CA LEU A 246 7.27 -19.38 9.79
C LEU A 246 7.60 -20.88 9.75
N SER A 247 6.57 -21.70 9.61
CA SER A 247 6.70 -23.14 9.45
C SER A 247 7.00 -23.50 7.99
N VAL A 248 8.23 -23.94 7.73
CA VAL A 248 8.60 -24.58 6.47
C VAL A 248 8.09 -26.02 6.49
N LYS A 249 7.30 -26.39 5.49
CA LYS A 249 6.64 -27.69 5.35
C LYS A 249 7.22 -28.43 4.16
N ASN A 250 7.22 -29.76 4.25
CA ASN A 250 7.47 -30.64 3.13
C ASN A 250 6.45 -31.78 3.17
N LYS A 251 5.75 -32.03 2.09
CA LYS A 251 4.72 -33.08 2.01
C LYS A 251 5.12 -34.20 1.04
N GLY A 252 6.32 -34.14 0.49
CA GLY A 252 6.79 -35.11 -0.50
C GLY A 252 6.15 -34.95 -1.88
N ASP A 253 5.58 -33.77 -2.16
CA ASP A 253 5.00 -33.38 -3.45
C ASP A 253 5.91 -32.37 -4.19
N ASP A 254 5.49 -31.94 -5.38
CA ASP A 254 6.28 -31.10 -6.30
C ASP A 254 6.68 -29.74 -5.71
N ARG A 255 6.07 -29.33 -4.59
CA ARG A 255 6.43 -28.08 -3.88
C ARG A 255 7.76 -28.19 -3.13
N GLY A 256 8.26 -29.39 -2.86
CA GLY A 256 9.43 -29.57 -2.01
C GLY A 256 9.25 -28.90 -0.63
N ASP A 257 10.26 -28.16 -0.18
CA ASP A 257 10.15 -27.30 1.00
C ASP A 257 9.35 -26.03 0.65
N PHE A 258 8.26 -25.78 1.37
CA PHE A 258 7.38 -24.66 1.06
C PHE A 258 6.83 -23.93 2.29
N VAL A 259 6.43 -22.68 2.07
CA VAL A 259 5.70 -21.84 3.03
C VAL A 259 4.40 -21.36 2.40
N THR A 260 3.30 -21.44 3.14
CA THR A 260 2.01 -20.85 2.72
C THR A 260 1.91 -19.42 3.20
N VAL A 261 1.75 -18.47 2.27
CA VAL A 261 1.55 -17.05 2.55
C VAL A 261 0.11 -16.68 2.22
N LYS A 262 -0.61 -16.07 3.16
CA LYS A 262 -2.05 -15.81 3.05
C LYS A 262 -2.41 -14.39 3.45
N ARG A 263 -3.49 -13.85 2.85
CA ARG A 263 -4.10 -12.59 3.26
C ARG A 263 -5.62 -12.72 3.24
N LYS A 264 -6.29 -12.44 4.34
CA LYS A 264 -7.75 -12.41 4.38
C LYS A 264 -8.28 -11.19 3.64
N VAL A 265 -9.41 -11.34 2.95
CA VAL A 265 -10.11 -10.21 2.33
C VAL A 265 -10.69 -9.30 3.41
N ARG A 266 -11.35 -9.86 4.43
CA ARG A 266 -11.88 -9.11 5.56
C ARG A 266 -11.04 -9.32 6.82
N ARG A 267 -10.73 -8.22 7.50
CA ARG A 267 -10.04 -8.22 8.80
C ARG A 267 -10.98 -8.54 9.94
N LYS A 268 -10.42 -8.87 11.11
CA LYS A 268 -11.20 -9.10 12.33
C LYS A 268 -11.98 -7.86 12.82
N ASP A 269 -11.52 -6.67 12.47
CA ASP A 269 -12.17 -5.39 12.79
C ASP A 269 -13.29 -5.01 11.80
N GLY A 270 -13.59 -5.89 10.83
CA GLY A 270 -14.62 -5.70 9.81
C GLY A 270 -14.15 -4.96 8.56
N ASN A 271 -12.96 -4.35 8.57
CA ASN A 271 -12.41 -3.63 7.43
C ASN A 271 -11.92 -4.58 6.33
N MET A 272 -11.96 -4.12 5.08
CA MET A 272 -11.43 -4.87 3.95
C MET A 272 -9.93 -4.67 3.82
N ASN A 273 -9.19 -5.74 3.52
CA ASN A 273 -7.81 -5.66 3.10
C ASN A 273 -7.74 -5.32 1.59
N LYS A 274 -6.72 -4.56 1.20
CA LYS A 274 -6.38 -4.41 -0.21
C LYS A 274 -5.83 -5.76 -0.73
N ALA A 275 -6.20 -6.11 -1.96
CA ALA A 275 -5.63 -7.28 -2.65
C ALA A 275 -4.10 -7.19 -2.74
N PRO A 276 -3.38 -8.32 -2.72
CA PRO A 276 -1.95 -8.35 -2.96
C PRO A 276 -1.62 -7.74 -4.33
N GLU A 277 -0.53 -6.97 -4.41
CA GLU A 277 -0.04 -6.43 -5.67
C GLU A 277 0.66 -7.54 -6.48
N VAL A 278 0.37 -7.65 -7.77
CA VAL A 278 1.04 -8.60 -8.67
C VAL A 278 1.76 -7.82 -9.75
N VAL A 279 3.06 -8.07 -9.92
CA VAL A 279 3.91 -7.39 -10.89
C VAL A 279 4.80 -8.37 -11.66
N ASP A 280 5.20 -7.99 -12.88
CA ASP A 280 6.19 -8.74 -13.68
C ASP A 280 7.64 -8.48 -13.19
N ALA A 281 8.60 -9.10 -13.86
CA ALA A 281 10.02 -8.89 -13.60
C ALA A 281 10.45 -7.42 -13.75
N GLY A 282 9.80 -6.65 -14.63
CA GLY A 282 10.00 -5.22 -14.85
C GLY A 282 9.19 -4.32 -13.90
N LYS A 283 8.51 -4.91 -12.88
CA LYS A 283 7.63 -4.22 -11.94
C LYS A 283 6.38 -3.57 -12.57
N ARG A 284 5.96 -4.03 -13.75
CA ARG A 284 4.70 -3.60 -14.36
C ARG A 284 3.56 -4.41 -13.77
N ASN A 285 2.41 -3.77 -13.60
CA ASN A 285 1.23 -4.42 -13.03
C ASN A 285 0.75 -5.59 -13.89
N MET A 286 0.53 -6.75 -13.26
CA MET A 286 -0.02 -7.97 -13.83
C MET A 286 -1.40 -8.32 -13.27
N SER A 287 -2.17 -7.34 -12.79
CA SER A 287 -3.52 -7.60 -12.25
C SER A 287 -4.37 -8.34 -13.28
N GLY A 288 -5.01 -9.44 -12.84
CA GLY A 288 -5.83 -10.28 -13.70
C GLY A 288 -5.09 -11.44 -14.38
N THR A 289 -3.76 -11.51 -14.32
CA THR A 289 -3.02 -12.66 -14.87
C THR A 289 -2.96 -13.79 -13.87
N LEU A 290 -3.47 -14.96 -14.26
CA LEU A 290 -3.38 -16.19 -13.44
C LEU A 290 -1.93 -16.70 -13.44
N ILE A 291 -1.47 -17.11 -12.25
CA ILE A 291 -0.10 -17.62 -12.05
C ILE A 291 -0.19 -19.14 -11.96
N GLY A 292 0.35 -19.82 -12.96
CA GLY A 292 0.39 -21.28 -13.00
C GLY A 292 1.41 -21.86 -12.01
N ASN A 293 1.20 -23.11 -11.62
CA ASN A 293 2.13 -23.85 -10.76
C ASN A 293 3.50 -23.96 -11.42
N GLY A 294 4.56 -23.77 -10.62
CA GLY A 294 5.94 -23.78 -11.10
C GLY A 294 6.46 -22.40 -11.55
N SER A 295 5.62 -21.36 -11.65
CA SER A 295 6.09 -19.99 -11.94
C SER A 295 7.12 -19.55 -10.93
N GLU A 296 8.22 -18.90 -11.37
CA GLU A 296 9.23 -18.35 -10.46
C GLU A 296 8.74 -17.01 -9.91
N VAL A 297 8.78 -16.87 -8.58
CA VAL A 297 8.22 -15.71 -7.89
C VAL A 297 9.10 -15.19 -6.76
N ASN A 298 9.01 -13.88 -6.52
CA ASN A 298 9.44 -13.24 -5.29
C ASN A 298 8.18 -12.79 -4.54
N VAL A 299 7.96 -13.32 -3.33
CA VAL A 299 6.77 -13.04 -2.53
C VAL A 299 7.11 -12.15 -1.35
N LEU A 300 6.57 -10.94 -1.33
CA LEU A 300 6.67 -10.00 -0.23
C LEU A 300 5.57 -10.29 0.79
N TYR A 301 5.93 -10.43 2.05
CA TYR A 301 5.01 -10.66 3.15
C TYR A 301 5.44 -9.93 4.41
N SER A 302 4.50 -9.74 5.33
CA SER A 302 4.78 -9.34 6.71
C SER A 302 4.37 -10.46 7.66
N THR A 303 5.01 -10.54 8.83
CA THR A 303 4.63 -11.52 9.85
C THR A 303 3.71 -10.91 10.89
N TYR A 304 2.84 -11.74 11.46
CA TYR A 304 2.02 -11.40 12.61
C TYR A 304 1.88 -12.61 13.53
N ASP A 305 1.87 -12.35 14.85
CA ASP A 305 1.63 -13.38 15.83
C ASP A 305 0.13 -13.58 16.06
N TRP A 306 -0.26 -14.81 16.28
CA TRP A 306 -1.63 -15.17 16.58
C TRP A 306 -1.70 -16.08 17.79
N GLU A 307 -2.79 -15.92 18.54
CA GLU A 307 -3.15 -16.82 19.64
C GLU A 307 -4.61 -17.24 19.48
N PHE A 308 -4.87 -18.54 19.59
CA PHE A 308 -6.21 -19.10 19.50
C PHE A 308 -6.32 -20.38 20.31
N LYS A 309 -7.26 -20.44 21.26
CA LYS A 309 -7.54 -21.61 22.12
C LYS A 309 -6.27 -22.18 22.77
N GLY A 310 -5.41 -21.33 23.35
CA GLY A 310 -4.18 -21.73 24.02
C GLY A 310 -3.04 -22.19 23.10
N ARG A 311 -3.19 -22.04 21.76
CA ARG A 311 -2.13 -22.23 20.77
C ARG A 311 -1.71 -20.88 20.24
N SER A 312 -0.43 -20.68 20.08
CA SER A 312 0.15 -19.46 19.49
C SER A 312 1.11 -19.81 18.35
N GLY A 313 1.37 -18.85 17.48
CA GLY A 313 2.33 -19.01 16.40
C GLY A 313 2.46 -17.74 15.57
N THR A 314 3.35 -17.76 14.59
CA THR A 314 3.56 -16.68 13.64
C THR A 314 3.02 -17.09 12.28
N SER A 315 2.39 -16.16 11.56
CA SER A 315 1.87 -16.36 10.21
C SER A 315 2.32 -15.25 9.28
N ALA A 316 2.38 -15.55 7.98
CA ALA A 316 2.71 -14.61 6.92
C ALA A 316 1.44 -13.97 6.34
N ASP A 317 1.42 -12.64 6.25
CA ASP A 317 0.40 -11.83 5.58
C ASP A 317 0.90 -11.40 4.20
N LEU A 318 0.28 -11.88 3.14
CA LEU A 318 0.66 -11.66 1.74
C LEU A 318 0.50 -10.20 1.35
N ARG A 319 1.58 -9.59 0.85
CA ARG A 319 1.60 -8.17 0.45
C ARG A 319 1.69 -7.98 -1.05
N ALA A 320 2.65 -8.64 -1.69
CA ALA A 320 2.86 -8.55 -3.13
C ALA A 320 3.52 -9.81 -3.67
N VAL A 321 3.34 -10.04 -4.97
CA VAL A 321 4.01 -11.11 -5.73
C VAL A 321 4.65 -10.49 -6.98
N GLN A 322 5.96 -10.68 -7.14
CA GLN A 322 6.64 -10.41 -8.38
C GLN A 322 6.84 -11.73 -9.11
N VAL A 323 6.32 -11.84 -10.32
CA VAL A 323 6.51 -13.00 -11.20
C VAL A 323 7.75 -12.74 -12.05
N THR A 324 8.79 -13.54 -11.86
CA THR A 324 10.06 -13.43 -12.63
C THR A 324 10.07 -14.31 -13.85
N ASN A 325 9.39 -15.47 -13.77
CA ASN A 325 9.16 -16.37 -14.90
C ASN A 325 7.75 -16.96 -14.78
N LEU A 326 6.88 -16.67 -15.74
CA LEU A 326 5.48 -17.09 -15.71
C LEU A 326 5.30 -18.43 -16.41
N VAL A 327 4.74 -19.39 -15.69
CA VAL A 327 4.08 -20.56 -16.26
C VAL A 327 2.61 -20.19 -16.47
N PRO A 328 2.09 -20.20 -17.70
CA PRO A 328 0.68 -19.88 -17.93
C PRO A 328 -0.24 -20.87 -17.19
N TYR A 329 -1.32 -20.33 -16.61
CA TYR A 329 -2.36 -21.20 -16.06
C TYR A 329 -3.34 -21.55 -17.19
N ASN A 330 -3.24 -22.78 -17.69
CA ASN A 330 -4.21 -23.28 -18.66
C ASN A 330 -5.48 -23.66 -17.93
N VAL A 331 -6.52 -22.88 -18.13
CA VAL A 331 -7.89 -23.19 -17.67
C VAL A 331 -8.53 -24.21 -18.61
N ASP A 332 -8.08 -24.20 -19.87
CA ASP A 332 -8.54 -25.04 -20.95
C ASP A 332 -7.44 -26.06 -21.33
N ALA A 333 -7.00 -26.89 -20.37
CA ALA A 333 -6.44 -28.18 -20.77
C ALA A 333 -7.64 -28.93 -21.35
N ASP A 334 -7.75 -28.96 -22.69
CA ASP A 334 -8.78 -29.70 -23.40
C ASP A 334 -8.81 -31.12 -22.80
N ALA A 335 -9.99 -31.56 -22.37
CA ALA A 335 -10.15 -32.92 -21.87
C ALA A 335 -9.66 -33.95 -22.92
N ASP A 336 -9.71 -33.58 -24.19
CA ASP A 336 -9.18 -34.36 -25.32
C ASP A 336 -7.66 -34.52 -25.32
N GLU A 337 -6.90 -33.56 -24.76
CA GLU A 337 -5.43 -33.72 -24.58
C GLU A 337 -5.06 -34.46 -23.29
N ALA A 338 -5.92 -34.44 -22.27
CA ALA A 338 -5.63 -34.99 -20.96
C ALA A 338 -6.11 -36.43 -20.75
N PHE A 339 -7.10 -36.87 -21.52
CA PHE A 339 -7.71 -38.19 -21.38
C PHE A 339 -7.52 -39.06 -22.65
N GLU A 340 -7.00 -40.25 -22.48
CA GLU A 340 -7.01 -41.26 -23.52
C GLU A 340 -8.38 -41.95 -23.55
N VAL A 341 -8.85 -42.30 -24.77
CA VAL A 341 -10.07 -43.10 -24.93
C VAL A 341 -9.87 -44.47 -24.28
N VAL A 342 -10.69 -44.77 -23.28
CA VAL A 342 -10.68 -46.07 -22.61
C VAL A 342 -11.58 -47.05 -23.40
N PRO A 343 -11.00 -48.03 -24.11
CA PRO A 343 -11.80 -49.04 -24.77
C PRO A 343 -12.63 -49.77 -23.71
N ASP A 344 -13.91 -50.01 -23.99
CA ASP A 344 -14.87 -50.64 -23.07
C ASP A 344 -15.24 -49.83 -21.84
N GLY A 345 -14.94 -48.51 -21.79
CA GLY A 345 -15.39 -47.57 -20.77
C GLY A 345 -16.90 -47.18 -20.98
N PHE A 346 -17.48 -46.55 -19.96
CA PHE A 346 -18.81 -45.99 -20.05
C PHE A 346 -18.84 -44.83 -21.05
N VAL A 347 -19.75 -44.93 -22.05
CA VAL A 347 -20.01 -43.90 -23.04
C VAL A 347 -21.45 -43.42 -22.87
N THR A 348 -21.72 -42.11 -22.86
CA THR A 348 -23.06 -41.55 -22.90
C THR A 348 -23.60 -41.74 -24.30
N GLU A 349 -24.86 -42.25 -24.42
CA GLU A 349 -25.58 -42.29 -25.72
C GLU A 349 -25.81 -40.82 -26.16
N ASP A 350 -25.43 -40.49 -27.41
CA ASP A 350 -25.74 -39.21 -28.02
C ASP A 350 -27.28 -39.09 -28.13
N SER A 351 -27.87 -38.20 -27.37
CA SER A 351 -29.28 -37.82 -27.57
C SER A 351 -29.34 -36.76 -28.67
N ASP A 352 -29.26 -37.21 -29.94
CA ASP A 352 -29.68 -36.41 -31.09
C ASP A 352 -31.20 -36.23 -31.09
N GLU A 353 -31.74 -35.42 -30.20
CA GLU A 353 -33.04 -34.79 -30.38
C GLU A 353 -32.86 -33.44 -31.05
N GLU A 354 -32.90 -33.45 -32.38
CA GLU A 354 -33.24 -32.29 -33.20
C GLU A 354 -34.62 -31.77 -32.76
N LEU A 355 -34.64 -30.71 -31.96
CA LEU A 355 -35.84 -29.91 -31.77
C LEU A 355 -36.14 -29.16 -33.05
N SER A 356 -36.91 -29.80 -33.96
CA SER A 356 -37.55 -29.13 -35.10
C SER A 356 -38.62 -28.17 -34.54
N PHE A 357 -38.32 -26.89 -34.55
CA PHE A 357 -39.36 -25.86 -34.45
C PHE A 357 -40.07 -25.75 -35.80
N ALA A 358 -41.24 -26.36 -35.90
CA ALA A 358 -42.18 -26.15 -37.01
C ALA A 358 -43.00 -24.87 -36.72
N SER A 359 -42.91 -23.95 -37.71
CA SER A 359 -43.84 -22.89 -38.14
C SER A 359 -44.78 -22.23 -37.15
#